data_61d055b4cf370ee8b34cb04f4ccdf4be
#
_entry.id   61d055b4cf370ee8b34cb04f4ccdf4be
#
_cell.length_a   1.000
_cell.length_b   1.000
_cell.length_c   1.000
_cell.angle_alpha   90.00
_cell.angle_beta   90.00
_cell.angle_gamma   90.00
#
_symmetry.space_group_name_H-M   'P 1'
#
loop_
_entity.id
_entity.type
_entity.pdbx_description
1 polymer ?
#
loop_
_entity_poly.entity_id
_entity_poly.type
_entity_poly.pdbx_seq_one_letter_code
_entity_poly.pdbx_strand_id
1 'polypeptide(L)'
;MRHHFDRRSLLRGGMAVGLGTLTAGGMSAEAAATSSLRARLQADIDAYLARRRRAEGITAISAYVSRFADDPGISVVTGATNRSGRTPIHDRTLFEIGSNTKAFTSALLLKLEAAGRLHIDQTVGDWLPEYPAWAKVRIRNLLNMTSGIPTYSEAPRFMRAQAANKYRHFTPEQLIAYAYPAPGNHLPTSRGYFYSNTNYILAGLIVAKAGGVSYDQQVRQRIFKPLRMRDSFYDSWKLPEDVIERMTSGYFLNPACSEYRPDCTIGPLAPLDGQDMRRADVSWTGAAGGIVSTPRDLARWVRGIFGGAVVPPAQLAQMKQLVSTKTGKPISHVTPDDPGGFGLGLAQAYHPRLGRIWFYEGVTLGYRGVFAWLPHDDLVLAVALNSQPPDGQDQIGALMEELYITVAG
;
A
#
# COMPACT_ATOMS: atom_id res chain seq x y z
N MET A 1 48.09 24.32 0.08
CA MET A 1 47.96 24.95 1.43
C MET A 1 46.84 24.27 2.17
N ARG A 2 47.18 23.51 3.18
CA ARG A 2 46.25 22.77 4.04
C ARG A 2 45.90 23.67 5.22
N HIS A 3 44.61 23.82 5.57
CA HIS A 3 44.22 24.28 6.91
C HIS A 3 43.30 23.24 7.55
N HIS A 4 43.90 22.57 8.52
CA HIS A 4 43.22 21.82 9.57
C HIS A 4 42.55 22.78 10.55
N PHE A 5 41.27 22.52 10.91
CA PHE A 5 40.70 23.06 12.14
C PHE A 5 40.50 21.94 13.14
N ASP A 6 41.21 22.10 14.27
CA ASP A 6 41.29 21.22 15.43
C ASP A 6 40.05 21.45 16.34
N ARG A 7 39.43 20.34 16.73
CA ARG A 7 38.35 20.32 17.71
C ARG A 7 38.90 19.81 19.05
N ARG A 8 39.49 20.62 19.86
CA ARG A 8 39.67 20.35 21.32
C ARG A 8 40.10 21.61 22.04
N SER A 9 39.14 22.22 22.75
CA SER A 9 39.35 22.89 24.05
C SER A 9 38.15 23.74 24.41
N LEU A 10 37.47 23.36 25.49
CA LEU A 10 36.89 24.24 26.52
C LEU A 10 36.06 23.37 27.49
N LEU A 11 36.79 22.80 28.43
CA LEU A 11 36.25 22.35 29.70
C LEU A 11 37.00 23.11 30.76
N ARG A 12 36.31 23.98 31.52
CA ARG A 12 36.54 24.24 32.98
C ARG A 12 35.85 25.54 33.39
N GLY A 13 35.00 25.38 34.42
CA GLY A 13 34.79 26.46 35.39
C GLY A 13 33.35 26.76 35.75
N GLY A 14 32.93 26.43 36.97
CA GLY A 14 31.90 27.14 37.70
C GLY A 14 30.72 26.31 38.19
N MET A 15 30.84 25.69 39.38
CA MET A 15 29.65 25.33 40.19
C MET A 15 29.00 26.63 40.74
N ALA A 16 27.74 26.81 40.42
CA ALA A 16 26.86 27.70 41.19
C ALA A 16 25.57 26.91 41.52
N VAL A 17 25.40 26.66 42.83
CA VAL A 17 24.16 26.09 43.37
C VAL A 17 23.12 27.17 43.34
N GLY A 18 22.17 27.05 42.40
CA GLY A 18 20.97 27.88 42.33
C GLY A 18 19.74 27.02 42.67
N LEU A 19 19.07 27.32 43.77
CA LEU A 19 17.71 26.83 44.03
C LEU A 19 16.82 27.32 42.91
N GLY A 20 16.49 26.44 41.96
CA GLY A 20 15.55 26.70 40.88
C GLY A 20 14.15 26.34 41.32
N THR A 21 13.29 27.35 41.40
CA THR A 21 11.85 27.23 41.46
C THR A 21 11.32 26.32 40.35
N LEU A 22 10.49 25.36 40.71
CA LEU A 22 9.71 24.56 39.77
C LEU A 22 8.79 25.49 38.97
N THR A 23 9.24 25.89 37.79
CA THR A 23 8.35 26.51 36.79
C THR A 23 7.58 25.41 36.10
N ALA A 24 6.26 25.44 36.14
CA ALA A 24 5.36 24.66 35.33
C ALA A 24 5.83 24.71 33.86
N GLY A 25 6.20 23.57 33.29
CA GLY A 25 6.83 23.51 31.98
C GLY A 25 5.91 24.03 30.89
N GLY A 26 6.24 25.19 30.35
CA GLY A 26 5.68 25.66 29.10
C GLY A 26 6.09 24.69 27.97
N MET A 27 5.11 24.24 27.18
CA MET A 27 5.40 23.47 25.97
C MET A 27 6.32 24.26 25.06
N SER A 28 7.33 23.62 24.45
CA SER A 28 8.16 24.27 23.44
C SER A 28 7.29 24.74 22.27
N ALA A 29 7.70 25.82 21.59
CA ALA A 29 6.97 26.32 20.40
C ALA A 29 6.73 25.23 19.35
N GLU A 30 7.68 24.32 19.20
CA GLU A 30 7.59 23.16 18.29
C GLU A 30 6.53 22.15 18.77
N ALA A 31 6.46 21.86 20.06
CA ALA A 31 5.42 20.97 20.61
C ALA A 31 4.02 21.61 20.48
N ALA A 32 3.90 22.92 20.66
CA ALA A 32 2.66 23.65 20.45
C ALA A 32 2.23 23.65 18.98
N ALA A 33 3.15 23.87 18.04
CA ALA A 33 2.89 23.82 16.61
C ALA A 33 2.48 22.39 16.16
N THR A 34 3.15 21.35 16.66
CA THR A 34 2.80 19.96 16.38
C THR A 34 1.42 19.61 16.95
N SER A 35 1.09 20.09 18.15
CA SER A 35 -0.25 19.89 18.76
C SER A 35 -1.34 20.58 17.93
N SER A 36 -1.09 21.82 17.46
CA SER A 36 -2.01 22.55 16.58
C SER A 36 -2.22 21.86 15.25
N LEU A 37 -1.15 21.37 14.60
CA LEU A 37 -1.24 20.60 13.36
C LEU A 37 -2.02 19.32 13.56
N ARG A 38 -1.77 18.58 14.65
CA ARG A 38 -2.53 17.37 14.99
C ARG A 38 -4.02 17.66 15.11
N ALA A 39 -4.40 18.76 15.77
CA ALA A 39 -5.80 19.13 15.94
C ALA A 39 -6.47 19.47 14.59
N ARG A 40 -5.77 20.15 13.69
CA ARG A 40 -6.28 20.42 12.32
C ARG A 40 -6.46 19.15 11.51
N LEU A 41 -5.45 18.27 11.49
CA LEU A 41 -5.52 16.97 10.79
C LEU A 41 -6.65 16.09 11.36
N GLN A 42 -6.87 16.12 12.69
CA GLN A 42 -7.97 15.41 13.31
C GLN A 42 -9.32 15.96 12.82
N ALA A 43 -9.46 17.30 12.77
CA ALA A 43 -10.68 17.93 12.26
C ALA A 43 -10.97 17.56 10.79
N ASP A 44 -9.94 17.44 9.94
CA ASP A 44 -10.10 17.04 8.54
C ASP A 44 -10.68 15.62 8.42
N ILE A 45 -10.10 14.64 9.13
CA ILE A 45 -10.61 13.25 9.06
C ILE A 45 -11.98 13.11 9.71
N ASP A 46 -12.29 13.87 10.78
CA ASP A 46 -13.61 13.90 11.40
C ASP A 46 -14.66 14.46 10.44
N ALA A 47 -14.34 15.57 9.78
CA ALA A 47 -15.19 16.20 8.77
C ALA A 47 -15.39 15.28 7.56
N TYR A 48 -14.33 14.61 7.09
CA TYR A 48 -14.44 13.65 6.00
C TYR A 48 -15.35 12.48 6.38
N LEU A 49 -15.15 11.88 7.56
CA LEU A 49 -16.01 10.80 8.04
C LEU A 49 -17.47 11.25 8.11
N ALA A 50 -17.73 12.43 8.65
CA ALA A 50 -19.09 12.98 8.75
C ALA A 50 -19.76 13.12 7.37
N ARG A 51 -19.02 13.64 6.38
CA ARG A 51 -19.55 13.87 5.00
C ARG A 51 -19.72 12.57 4.21
N ARG A 52 -18.80 11.61 4.35
CA ARG A 52 -18.67 10.47 3.44
C ARG A 52 -19.14 9.13 4.02
N ARG A 53 -19.39 9.07 5.32
CA ARG A 53 -19.77 7.85 6.03
C ARG A 53 -20.84 7.02 5.32
N ARG A 54 -21.88 7.65 4.81
CA ARG A 54 -22.99 6.95 4.13
C ARG A 54 -22.62 6.51 2.73
N ALA A 55 -22.09 7.43 1.92
CA ALA A 55 -21.79 7.19 0.51
C ALA A 55 -20.69 6.12 0.34
N GLU A 56 -19.70 6.14 1.24
CA GLU A 56 -18.57 5.21 1.16
C GLU A 56 -18.68 4.03 2.13
N GLY A 57 -19.68 4.00 3.00
CA GLY A 57 -19.91 2.93 3.98
C GLY A 57 -18.81 2.81 5.04
N ILE A 58 -18.01 3.85 5.23
CA ILE A 58 -16.89 3.88 6.19
C ILE A 58 -17.39 4.05 7.62
N THR A 59 -16.72 3.40 8.55
CA THR A 59 -16.92 3.61 9.99
C THR A 59 -15.65 4.02 10.71
N ALA A 60 -14.50 3.93 10.04
CA ALA A 60 -13.18 4.20 10.63
C ALA A 60 -12.22 4.77 9.59
N ILE A 61 -11.44 5.77 10.01
CA ILE A 61 -10.33 6.37 9.25
C ILE A 61 -9.12 6.41 10.17
N SER A 62 -7.99 5.94 9.66
CA SER A 62 -6.67 6.13 10.27
C SER A 62 -5.76 6.85 9.29
N ALA A 63 -5.06 7.88 9.73
CA ALA A 63 -4.11 8.62 8.93
C ALA A 63 -2.79 8.84 9.66
N TYR A 64 -1.71 8.92 8.91
CA TYR A 64 -0.38 9.19 9.41
C TYR A 64 0.35 10.16 8.47
N VAL A 65 0.97 11.17 9.07
CA VAL A 65 1.72 12.22 8.38
C VAL A 65 3.16 12.23 8.89
N SER A 66 4.13 12.23 7.98
CA SER A 66 5.56 12.37 8.28
C SER A 66 6.15 13.44 7.37
N ARG A 67 6.61 14.56 7.96
CA ARG A 67 6.99 15.77 7.24
C ARG A 67 8.45 15.78 6.75
N PHE A 68 9.30 14.95 7.35
CA PHE A 68 10.72 14.80 6.97
C PHE A 68 11.25 13.46 7.51
N ALA A 69 12.48 13.08 7.13
CA ALA A 69 13.02 11.74 7.40
C ALA A 69 13.03 11.37 8.89
N ASP A 70 13.39 12.29 9.77
CA ASP A 70 13.49 12.06 11.23
C ASP A 70 12.25 12.54 12.02
N ASP A 71 11.18 12.95 11.30
CA ASP A 71 9.91 13.34 11.94
C ASP A 71 9.29 12.14 12.66
N PRO A 72 8.98 12.22 13.97
CA PRO A 72 8.25 11.18 14.68
C PRO A 72 6.86 10.92 14.08
N GLY A 73 6.38 11.85 13.28
CA GLY A 73 5.11 11.82 12.57
C GLY A 73 3.89 12.05 13.47
N ILE A 74 2.77 12.30 12.81
CA ILE A 74 1.49 12.57 13.47
C ILE A 74 0.50 11.48 13.04
N SER A 75 -0.04 10.75 14.01
CA SER A 75 -1.14 9.79 13.81
C SER A 75 -2.44 10.44 14.25
N VAL A 76 -3.48 10.38 13.41
CA VAL A 76 -4.85 10.78 13.72
C VAL A 76 -5.81 9.67 13.33
N VAL A 77 -6.84 9.45 14.15
CA VAL A 77 -7.81 8.37 13.94
C VAL A 77 -9.22 8.87 14.28
N THR A 78 -10.21 8.36 13.57
CA THR A 78 -11.62 8.68 13.87
C THR A 78 -12.53 7.50 13.58
N GLY A 79 -13.64 7.42 14.29
CA GLY A 79 -14.67 6.41 14.12
C GLY A 79 -14.48 5.16 14.99
N ALA A 80 -15.12 4.08 14.58
CA ALA A 80 -15.23 2.86 15.37
C ALA A 80 -14.87 1.61 14.56
N THR A 81 -14.52 0.54 15.28
CA THR A 81 -14.09 -0.74 14.70
C THR A 81 -15.17 -1.41 13.84
N ASN A 82 -16.43 -1.04 14.00
CA ASN A 82 -17.55 -1.59 13.24
C ASN A 82 -18.78 -0.64 13.25
N ARG A 83 -19.83 -1.04 12.53
CA ARG A 83 -21.08 -0.27 12.40
C ARG A 83 -21.85 -0.08 13.72
N SER A 84 -21.58 -0.86 14.79
CA SER A 84 -22.21 -0.64 16.08
C SER A 84 -21.76 0.65 16.76
N GLY A 85 -20.59 1.17 16.38
CA GLY A 85 -20.04 2.43 16.88
C GLY A 85 -19.53 2.39 18.33
N ARG A 86 -19.56 1.22 18.99
CA ARG A 86 -19.27 1.11 20.42
C ARG A 86 -17.79 1.08 20.78
N THR A 87 -16.96 0.60 19.89
CA THR A 87 -15.51 0.44 20.14
C THR A 87 -14.74 1.39 19.22
N PRO A 88 -14.16 2.47 19.76
CA PRO A 88 -13.32 3.37 18.98
C PRO A 88 -12.10 2.65 18.36
N ILE A 89 -11.63 3.12 17.23
CA ILE A 89 -10.33 2.69 16.71
C ILE A 89 -9.20 3.45 17.41
N HIS A 90 -7.99 2.93 17.29
CA HIS A 90 -6.76 3.55 17.77
C HIS A 90 -5.66 3.46 16.70
N ASP A 91 -4.53 4.13 16.91
CA ASP A 91 -3.43 4.25 15.93
C ASP A 91 -2.72 2.94 15.56
N ARG A 92 -2.99 1.86 16.31
CA ARG A 92 -2.53 0.50 16.03
C ARG A 92 -3.63 -0.43 15.48
N THR A 93 -4.82 0.10 15.21
CA THR A 93 -5.88 -0.63 14.52
C THR A 93 -5.41 -1.00 13.12
N LEU A 94 -5.64 -2.25 12.73
CA LEU A 94 -5.12 -2.82 11.49
C LEU A 94 -6.14 -2.75 10.37
N PHE A 95 -5.61 -2.59 9.14
CA PHE A 95 -6.36 -2.57 7.89
C PHE A 95 -5.63 -3.44 6.85
N GLU A 96 -6.36 -4.08 5.96
CA GLU A 96 -5.75 -4.60 4.73
C GLU A 96 -5.31 -3.42 3.86
N ILE A 97 -4.05 -3.43 3.42
CA ILE A 97 -3.51 -2.35 2.57
C ILE A 97 -3.56 -2.67 1.08
N GLY A 98 -4.14 -3.82 0.73
CA GLY A 98 -4.40 -4.22 -0.64
C GLY A 98 -3.17 -4.11 -1.54
N SER A 99 -3.35 -3.55 -2.72
CA SER A 99 -2.32 -3.46 -3.76
C SER A 99 -1.05 -2.70 -3.37
N ASN A 100 -1.00 -1.98 -2.23
CA ASN A 100 0.27 -1.49 -1.68
C ASN A 100 1.29 -2.63 -1.49
N THR A 101 0.83 -3.86 -1.26
CA THR A 101 1.64 -5.09 -1.19
C THR A 101 2.56 -5.27 -2.40
N LYS A 102 2.15 -4.82 -3.58
CA LYS A 102 2.93 -4.98 -4.81
C LYS A 102 4.31 -4.33 -4.73
N ALA A 103 4.41 -3.17 -4.10
CA ALA A 103 5.68 -2.49 -3.90
C ALA A 103 6.65 -3.32 -3.04
N PHE A 104 6.13 -4.02 -2.03
CA PHE A 104 6.92 -4.95 -1.20
C PHE A 104 7.41 -6.15 -2.00
N THR A 105 6.55 -6.74 -2.82
CA THR A 105 6.91 -7.87 -3.70
C THR A 105 8.01 -7.48 -4.68
N SER A 106 7.89 -6.31 -5.32
CA SER A 106 8.92 -5.78 -6.21
C SER A 106 10.24 -5.55 -5.48
N ALA A 107 10.19 -4.94 -4.29
CA ALA A 107 11.38 -4.72 -3.48
C ALA A 107 12.07 -6.01 -3.06
N LEU A 108 11.32 -7.09 -2.78
CA LEU A 108 11.90 -8.41 -2.49
C LEU A 108 12.66 -8.98 -3.68
N LEU A 109 12.10 -8.89 -4.90
CA LEU A 109 12.80 -9.31 -6.12
C LEU A 109 14.06 -8.48 -6.37
N LEU A 110 13.99 -7.17 -6.18
CA LEU A 110 15.15 -6.29 -6.32
C LEU A 110 16.22 -6.53 -5.24
N LYS A 111 15.82 -6.88 -4.00
CA LYS A 111 16.78 -7.31 -2.96
C LYS A 111 17.46 -8.63 -3.32
N LEU A 112 16.73 -9.57 -3.91
CA LEU A 112 17.28 -10.84 -4.38
C LEU A 112 18.19 -10.64 -5.58
N GLU A 113 17.87 -9.72 -6.48
CA GLU A 113 18.76 -9.30 -7.58
C GLU A 113 20.06 -8.68 -7.04
N ALA A 114 19.97 -7.74 -6.10
CA ALA A 114 21.16 -7.15 -5.47
C ALA A 114 22.03 -8.19 -4.74
N ALA A 115 21.44 -9.29 -4.30
CA ALA A 115 22.15 -10.42 -3.70
C ALA A 115 22.64 -11.45 -4.74
N GLY A 116 22.52 -11.19 -6.05
CA GLY A 116 22.94 -12.09 -7.13
C GLY A 116 22.13 -13.38 -7.24
N ARG A 117 20.92 -13.44 -6.66
CA ARG A 117 20.08 -14.64 -6.64
C ARG A 117 19.22 -14.78 -7.90
N LEU A 118 18.93 -13.69 -8.56
CA LEU A 118 18.19 -13.59 -9.82
C LEU A 118 18.56 -12.30 -10.56
N HIS A 119 18.04 -12.14 -11.79
CA HIS A 119 18.02 -10.87 -12.51
C HIS A 119 16.62 -10.61 -13.03
N ILE A 120 16.06 -9.39 -12.84
CA ILE A 120 14.66 -9.12 -13.21
C ILE A 120 14.39 -9.13 -14.73
N ASP A 121 15.42 -9.20 -15.57
CA ASP A 121 15.28 -9.45 -17.01
C ASP A 121 15.23 -10.95 -17.37
N GLN A 122 15.43 -11.85 -16.41
CA GLN A 122 15.08 -13.26 -16.58
C GLN A 122 13.57 -13.43 -16.79
N THR A 123 13.19 -14.58 -17.34
CA THR A 123 11.82 -14.85 -17.73
C THR A 123 11.05 -15.67 -16.69
N VAL A 124 9.75 -15.68 -16.82
CA VAL A 124 8.89 -16.58 -16.02
C VAL A 124 9.32 -18.04 -16.21
N GLY A 125 9.66 -18.45 -17.45
CA GLY A 125 10.07 -19.83 -17.74
C GLY A 125 11.37 -20.25 -17.06
N ASP A 126 12.29 -19.32 -16.79
CA ASP A 126 13.52 -19.62 -16.05
C ASP A 126 13.23 -20.03 -14.60
N TRP A 127 12.14 -19.55 -14.03
CA TRP A 127 11.76 -19.76 -12.63
C TRP A 127 10.56 -20.68 -12.44
N LEU A 128 9.57 -20.61 -13.32
CA LEU A 128 8.27 -21.27 -13.23
C LEU A 128 7.97 -21.99 -14.57
N PRO A 129 8.74 -23.05 -14.94
CA PRO A 129 8.59 -23.76 -16.21
C PRO A 129 7.22 -24.44 -16.36
N GLU A 130 6.48 -24.61 -15.27
CA GLU A 130 5.11 -25.12 -15.24
C GLU A 130 4.07 -24.19 -15.90
N TYR A 131 4.47 -22.96 -16.28
CA TYR A 131 3.61 -22.00 -16.99
C TYR A 131 4.15 -21.68 -18.40
N PRO A 132 4.23 -22.67 -19.33
CA PRO A 132 4.86 -22.50 -20.66
C PRO A 132 4.20 -21.43 -21.52
N ALA A 133 2.90 -21.14 -21.37
CA ALA A 133 2.22 -20.08 -22.11
C ALA A 133 2.80 -18.68 -21.82
N TRP A 134 3.41 -18.49 -20.67
CA TRP A 134 4.01 -17.23 -20.24
C TRP A 134 5.53 -17.29 -20.08
N ALA A 135 6.15 -18.39 -20.51
CA ALA A 135 7.57 -18.66 -20.30
C ALA A 135 8.49 -17.54 -20.81
N LYS A 136 8.11 -16.81 -21.87
CA LYS A 136 8.92 -15.72 -22.46
C LYS A 136 8.70 -14.35 -21.80
N VAL A 137 7.77 -14.24 -20.86
CA VAL A 137 7.50 -12.97 -20.15
C VAL A 137 8.63 -12.70 -19.17
N ARG A 138 9.22 -11.51 -19.22
CA ARG A 138 10.26 -11.11 -18.27
C ARG A 138 9.65 -10.75 -16.92
N ILE A 139 10.40 -10.99 -15.84
CA ILE A 139 10.00 -10.60 -14.48
C ILE A 139 9.71 -9.08 -14.42
N ARG A 140 10.56 -8.25 -15.06
CA ARG A 140 10.33 -6.80 -15.19
C ARG A 140 8.95 -6.46 -15.76
N ASN A 141 8.47 -7.21 -16.76
CA ASN A 141 7.16 -6.97 -17.36
C ASN A 141 5.99 -7.37 -16.44
N LEU A 142 6.19 -8.35 -15.55
CA LEU A 142 5.23 -8.61 -14.48
C LEU A 142 5.11 -7.39 -13.57
N LEU A 143 6.26 -6.83 -13.13
CA LEU A 143 6.32 -5.80 -12.11
C LEU A 143 5.81 -4.44 -12.60
N ASN A 144 6.01 -4.10 -13.89
CA ASN A 144 5.56 -2.82 -14.47
C ASN A 144 4.24 -2.93 -15.25
N MET A 145 3.53 -4.07 -15.12
CA MET A 145 2.21 -4.28 -15.75
C MET A 145 2.20 -4.25 -17.28
N THR A 146 3.33 -4.65 -17.92
CA THR A 146 3.42 -4.76 -19.40
C THR A 146 3.54 -6.19 -19.90
N SER A 147 3.16 -7.16 -19.08
CA SER A 147 3.27 -8.59 -19.39
C SER A 147 2.25 -9.09 -20.40
N GLY A 148 1.09 -8.45 -20.52
CA GLY A 148 -0.06 -8.94 -21.26
C GLY A 148 -0.74 -10.16 -20.61
N ILE A 149 -0.41 -10.52 -19.37
CA ILE A 149 -1.05 -11.60 -18.63
C ILE A 149 -2.40 -11.11 -18.07
N PRO A 150 -3.53 -11.83 -18.30
CA PRO A 150 -4.82 -11.44 -17.75
C PRO A 150 -4.84 -11.51 -16.22
N THR A 151 -5.74 -10.78 -15.60
CA THR A 151 -5.91 -10.81 -14.14
C THR A 151 -6.93 -11.84 -13.70
N TYR A 152 -6.55 -12.74 -12.80
CA TYR A 152 -7.46 -13.75 -12.25
C TYR A 152 -8.62 -13.13 -11.50
N SER A 153 -8.42 -11.96 -10.88
CA SER A 153 -9.43 -11.30 -10.04
C SER A 153 -10.66 -10.80 -10.82
N GLU A 154 -10.54 -10.66 -12.14
CA GLU A 154 -11.66 -10.34 -13.04
C GLU A 154 -12.29 -11.59 -13.69
N ALA A 155 -11.77 -12.78 -13.42
CA ALA A 155 -12.34 -14.00 -13.93
C ALA A 155 -13.71 -14.27 -13.27
N PRO A 156 -14.83 -14.38 -14.03
CA PRO A 156 -16.15 -14.63 -13.44
C PRO A 156 -16.22 -15.89 -12.60
N ARG A 157 -15.42 -16.92 -12.95
CA ARG A 157 -15.32 -18.17 -12.16
C ARG A 157 -14.67 -17.93 -10.80
N PHE A 158 -13.62 -17.08 -10.75
CA PHE A 158 -12.97 -16.69 -9.51
C PHE A 158 -13.93 -15.90 -8.62
N MET A 159 -14.56 -14.86 -9.16
CA MET A 159 -15.49 -14.01 -8.40
C MET A 159 -16.65 -14.83 -7.82
N ARG A 160 -17.21 -15.76 -8.58
CA ARG A 160 -18.25 -16.70 -8.06
C ARG A 160 -17.72 -17.60 -6.94
N ALA A 161 -16.50 -18.13 -7.08
CA ALA A 161 -15.90 -18.97 -6.04
C ALA A 161 -15.64 -18.20 -4.74
N GLN A 162 -15.21 -16.94 -4.85
CA GLN A 162 -15.01 -16.05 -3.72
C GLN A 162 -16.34 -15.66 -3.05
N ALA A 163 -17.35 -15.30 -3.84
CA ALA A 163 -18.68 -14.96 -3.35
C ALA A 163 -19.40 -16.13 -2.67
N ALA A 164 -19.21 -17.35 -3.17
CA ALA A 164 -19.78 -18.55 -2.59
C ALA A 164 -19.22 -18.86 -1.18
N ASN A 165 -17.97 -18.53 -0.92
CA ASN A 165 -17.35 -18.72 0.38
C ASN A 165 -16.20 -17.72 0.60
N LYS A 166 -16.46 -16.62 1.30
CA LYS A 166 -15.45 -15.61 1.63
C LYS A 166 -14.33 -16.10 2.58
N TYR A 167 -14.52 -17.26 3.18
CA TYR A 167 -13.52 -17.91 4.05
C TYR A 167 -12.65 -18.93 3.30
N ARG A 168 -12.88 -19.09 1.99
CA ARG A 168 -12.13 -20.03 1.16
C ARG A 168 -10.69 -19.56 1.05
N HIS A 169 -9.77 -20.47 1.40
CA HIS A 169 -8.35 -20.30 1.15
C HIS A 169 -8.02 -20.62 -0.33
N PHE A 170 -7.16 -19.77 -0.92
CA PHE A 170 -6.65 -19.94 -2.28
C PHE A 170 -5.13 -20.03 -2.26
N THR A 171 -4.56 -21.08 -2.83
CA THR A 171 -3.12 -21.13 -3.09
C THR A 171 -2.75 -20.24 -4.29
N PRO A 172 -1.48 -19.79 -4.40
CA PRO A 172 -1.01 -19.05 -5.59
C PRO A 172 -1.32 -19.77 -6.91
N GLU A 173 -1.13 -21.08 -6.98
CA GLU A 173 -1.37 -21.90 -8.17
C GLU A 173 -2.87 -21.95 -8.53
N GLN A 174 -3.75 -22.02 -7.52
CA GLN A 174 -5.20 -21.94 -7.73
C GLN A 174 -5.62 -20.58 -8.29
N LEU A 175 -5.02 -19.48 -7.81
CA LEU A 175 -5.27 -18.14 -8.33
C LEU A 175 -4.80 -18.02 -9.79
N ILE A 176 -3.58 -18.49 -10.09
CA ILE A 176 -3.03 -18.49 -11.44
C ILE A 176 -3.92 -19.29 -12.39
N ALA A 177 -4.45 -20.44 -11.95
CA ALA A 177 -5.31 -21.31 -12.78
C ALA A 177 -6.59 -20.61 -13.29
N TYR A 178 -7.07 -19.56 -12.60
CA TYR A 178 -8.20 -18.76 -13.10
C TYR A 178 -7.83 -17.87 -14.29
N ALA A 179 -6.56 -17.47 -14.41
CA ALA A 179 -6.07 -16.64 -15.51
C ALA A 179 -5.30 -17.42 -16.58
N TYR A 180 -4.80 -18.61 -16.27
CA TYR A 180 -3.97 -19.38 -17.19
C TYR A 180 -4.78 -19.81 -18.43
N PRO A 181 -4.20 -19.68 -19.66
CA PRO A 181 -4.88 -20.08 -20.88
C PRO A 181 -5.28 -21.56 -20.86
N ALA A 182 -6.57 -21.82 -21.07
CA ALA A 182 -7.14 -23.15 -21.16
C ALA A 182 -8.39 -23.11 -22.06
N PRO A 183 -8.86 -24.23 -22.61
CA PRO A 183 -10.12 -24.26 -23.34
C PRO A 183 -11.26 -23.63 -22.51
N GLY A 184 -11.95 -22.65 -23.08
CA GLY A 184 -13.04 -21.91 -22.40
C GLY A 184 -12.60 -20.87 -21.36
N ASN A 185 -11.30 -20.63 -21.19
CA ASN A 185 -10.77 -19.59 -20.30
C ASN A 185 -10.08 -18.47 -21.11
N HIS A 186 -10.89 -17.59 -21.68
CA HIS A 186 -10.41 -16.45 -22.47
C HIS A 186 -10.72 -15.15 -21.72
N LEU A 187 -9.77 -14.71 -20.88
CA LEU A 187 -9.90 -13.43 -20.19
C LEU A 187 -9.36 -12.28 -21.04
N PRO A 188 -9.93 -11.09 -20.94
CA PRO A 188 -9.43 -9.92 -21.66
C PRO A 188 -8.02 -9.57 -21.19
N THR A 189 -7.23 -9.09 -22.14
CA THR A 189 -5.90 -8.52 -21.91
C THR A 189 -5.65 -7.45 -22.97
N SER A 190 -4.65 -6.60 -22.78
CA SER A 190 -4.27 -5.61 -23.77
C SER A 190 -2.76 -5.59 -23.97
N ARG A 191 -2.33 -5.05 -25.11
CA ARG A 191 -0.92 -4.70 -25.33
C ARG A 191 -0.60 -3.38 -24.65
N GLY A 192 0.62 -3.24 -24.16
CA GLY A 192 1.05 -2.08 -23.41
C GLY A 192 0.82 -2.25 -21.91
N TYR A 193 0.36 -1.20 -21.25
CA TYR A 193 0.02 -1.27 -19.83
C TYR A 193 -1.32 -1.98 -19.62
N PHE A 194 -1.29 -3.03 -18.81
CA PHE A 194 -2.50 -3.76 -18.40
C PHE A 194 -2.34 -4.24 -16.95
N TYR A 195 -3.16 -3.68 -16.06
CA TYR A 195 -3.09 -4.04 -14.65
C TYR A 195 -3.51 -5.48 -14.41
N SER A 196 -2.63 -6.28 -13.79
CA SER A 196 -2.87 -7.70 -13.55
C SER A 196 -2.37 -8.13 -12.17
N ASN A 197 -3.27 -8.63 -11.35
CA ASN A 197 -2.92 -9.24 -10.06
C ASN A 197 -2.16 -10.57 -10.27
N THR A 198 -2.42 -11.29 -11.35
CA THR A 198 -1.71 -12.53 -11.70
C THR A 198 -0.21 -12.33 -11.79
N ASN A 199 0.23 -11.18 -12.32
CA ASN A 199 1.63 -10.82 -12.39
C ASN A 199 2.33 -10.92 -11.02
N TYR A 200 1.67 -10.43 -9.99
CA TYR A 200 2.23 -10.37 -8.65
C TYR A 200 2.09 -11.66 -7.87
N ILE A 201 1.13 -12.52 -8.24
CA ILE A 201 1.11 -13.91 -7.75
C ILE A 201 2.32 -14.68 -8.31
N LEU A 202 2.59 -14.60 -9.62
CA LEU A 202 3.79 -15.16 -10.23
C LEU A 202 5.08 -14.59 -9.61
N ALA A 203 5.14 -13.27 -9.43
CA ALA A 203 6.26 -12.62 -8.77
C ALA A 203 6.49 -13.14 -7.34
N GLY A 204 5.43 -13.38 -6.57
CA GLY A 204 5.51 -13.97 -5.22
C GLY A 204 6.08 -15.39 -5.21
N LEU A 205 5.68 -16.23 -6.17
CA LEU A 205 6.27 -17.57 -6.35
C LEU A 205 7.78 -17.49 -6.68
N ILE A 206 8.16 -16.55 -7.57
CA ILE A 206 9.58 -16.33 -7.91
C ILE A 206 10.36 -15.84 -6.68
N VAL A 207 9.79 -14.93 -5.85
CA VAL A 207 10.41 -14.50 -4.58
C VAL A 207 10.68 -15.70 -3.68
N ALA A 208 9.71 -16.58 -3.49
CA ALA A 208 9.87 -17.75 -2.64
C ALA A 208 10.96 -18.69 -3.18
N LYS A 209 10.93 -18.99 -4.49
CA LYS A 209 11.86 -19.91 -5.16
C LYS A 209 13.29 -19.36 -5.16
N ALA A 210 13.49 -18.11 -5.55
CA ALA A 210 14.81 -17.47 -5.58
C ALA A 210 15.37 -17.23 -4.17
N GLY A 211 14.52 -16.95 -3.20
CA GLY A 211 14.89 -16.71 -1.81
C GLY A 211 15.12 -17.96 -0.99
N GLY A 212 14.63 -19.12 -1.41
CA GLY A 212 14.76 -20.41 -0.74
C GLY A 212 13.92 -20.57 0.53
N VAL A 213 13.02 -19.62 0.82
CA VAL A 213 12.05 -19.68 1.92
C VAL A 213 10.74 -19.04 1.48
N SER A 214 9.64 -19.30 2.21
CA SER A 214 8.31 -18.80 1.84
C SER A 214 8.24 -17.26 1.70
N TYR A 215 7.28 -16.77 0.94
CA TYR A 215 7.08 -15.32 0.71
C TYR A 215 6.87 -14.56 2.03
N ASP A 216 6.06 -15.09 2.94
CA ASP A 216 5.82 -14.51 4.27
C ASP A 216 7.10 -14.38 5.10
N GLN A 217 7.97 -15.40 5.06
CA GLN A 217 9.28 -15.32 5.72
C GLN A 217 10.17 -14.26 5.06
N GLN A 218 10.16 -14.14 3.72
CA GLN A 218 10.94 -13.13 3.00
C GLN A 218 10.50 -11.71 3.39
N VAL A 219 9.20 -11.40 3.32
CA VAL A 219 8.70 -10.06 3.61
C VAL A 219 8.95 -9.69 5.07
N ARG A 220 8.73 -10.62 6.00
CA ARG A 220 8.96 -10.40 7.43
C ARG A 220 10.43 -10.16 7.74
N GLN A 221 11.33 -11.00 7.21
CA GLN A 221 12.76 -10.93 7.55
C GLN A 221 13.47 -9.78 6.85
N ARG A 222 13.13 -9.53 5.57
CA ARG A 222 13.87 -8.59 4.72
C ARG A 222 13.27 -7.19 4.70
N ILE A 223 12.02 -7.02 5.14
CA ILE A 223 11.35 -5.72 5.11
C ILE A 223 10.78 -5.35 6.48
N PHE A 224 9.83 -6.12 7.03
CA PHE A 224 9.15 -5.71 8.27
C PHE A 224 10.10 -5.55 9.45
N LYS A 225 10.97 -6.54 9.71
CA LYS A 225 11.93 -6.47 10.83
C LYS A 225 12.93 -5.33 10.69
N PRO A 226 13.64 -5.15 9.55
CA PRO A 226 14.61 -4.07 9.38
C PRO A 226 13.99 -2.67 9.53
N LEU A 227 12.76 -2.47 9.02
CA LEU A 227 12.06 -1.19 9.10
C LEU A 227 11.27 -1.03 10.41
N ARG A 228 11.32 -2.00 11.33
CA ARG A 228 10.57 -2.01 12.59
C ARG A 228 9.05 -1.83 12.37
N MET A 229 8.50 -2.41 11.31
CA MET A 229 7.08 -2.45 11.00
C MET A 229 6.40 -3.50 11.88
N ARG A 230 6.16 -3.15 13.15
CA ARG A 230 5.68 -4.08 14.18
C ARG A 230 4.19 -4.37 14.09
N ASP A 231 3.48 -3.54 13.37
CA ASP A 231 2.04 -3.64 13.14
C ASP A 231 1.75 -3.95 11.65
N SER A 232 2.64 -4.76 11.03
CA SER A 232 2.50 -5.24 9.66
C SER A 232 2.62 -6.75 9.62
N PHE A 233 1.66 -7.39 8.93
CA PHE A 233 1.50 -8.84 8.90
C PHE A 233 1.22 -9.30 7.48
N TYR A 234 1.72 -10.45 7.17
CA TYR A 234 1.39 -11.24 5.99
C TYR A 234 1.49 -12.71 6.38
N ASP A 235 0.50 -13.49 6.04
CA ASP A 235 0.53 -14.95 6.21
C ASP A 235 -0.06 -15.59 4.96
N SER A 236 0.69 -16.52 4.37
CA SER A 236 0.28 -17.22 3.16
C SER A 236 -0.80 -18.27 3.40
N TRP A 237 -1.07 -18.61 4.66
CA TRP A 237 -2.09 -19.58 5.03
C TRP A 237 -3.30 -18.92 5.70
N LYS A 238 -3.10 -18.30 6.86
CA LYS A 238 -4.16 -17.62 7.62
C LYS A 238 -3.54 -16.64 8.60
N LEU A 239 -4.06 -15.42 8.65
CA LEU A 239 -3.66 -14.46 9.68
C LEU A 239 -3.93 -15.01 11.08
N PRO A 240 -3.00 -14.83 12.04
CA PRO A 240 -3.20 -15.17 13.44
C PRO A 240 -4.45 -14.49 14.03
N GLU A 241 -5.13 -15.15 14.96
CA GLU A 241 -6.38 -14.63 15.52
C GLU A 241 -6.18 -13.29 16.25
N ASP A 242 -5.06 -13.13 16.99
CA ASP A 242 -4.70 -11.88 17.65
C ASP A 242 -4.49 -10.71 16.66
N VAL A 243 -4.05 -10.99 15.43
CA VAL A 243 -3.98 -10.02 14.34
C VAL A 243 -5.37 -9.65 13.85
N ILE A 244 -6.23 -10.65 13.62
CA ILE A 244 -7.62 -10.45 13.17
C ILE A 244 -8.42 -9.63 14.21
N GLU A 245 -8.23 -9.88 15.49
CA GLU A 245 -8.89 -9.14 16.57
C GLU A 245 -8.50 -7.66 16.61
N ARG A 246 -7.29 -7.32 16.16
CA ARG A 246 -6.81 -5.94 16.03
C ARG A 246 -7.29 -5.24 14.77
N MET A 247 -7.87 -5.96 13.80
CA MET A 247 -8.41 -5.35 12.59
C MET A 247 -9.76 -4.69 12.87
N THR A 248 -10.02 -3.58 12.20
CA THR A 248 -11.40 -3.07 12.10
C THR A 248 -12.23 -3.99 11.20
N SER A 249 -13.55 -3.98 11.38
CA SER A 249 -14.45 -4.56 10.36
C SER A 249 -14.29 -3.82 9.06
N GLY A 250 -14.20 -4.54 7.95
CA GLY A 250 -14.15 -3.97 6.60
C GLY A 250 -15.45 -4.27 5.86
N TYR A 251 -16.02 -3.31 5.14
CA TYR A 251 -17.31 -3.50 4.48
C TYR A 251 -17.19 -3.41 2.97
N PHE A 252 -17.65 -4.47 2.31
CA PHE A 252 -17.80 -4.48 0.86
C PHE A 252 -19.16 -3.91 0.48
N LEU A 253 -19.17 -2.90 -0.39
CA LEU A 253 -20.39 -2.35 -0.97
C LEU A 253 -20.33 -2.61 -2.48
N ASN A 254 -21.21 -3.50 -2.96
CA ASN A 254 -21.20 -3.92 -4.35
C ASN A 254 -21.71 -2.81 -5.25
N PRO A 255 -20.87 -2.22 -6.10
CA PRO A 255 -21.26 -1.14 -6.98
C PRO A 255 -22.15 -1.59 -8.15
N ALA A 256 -22.17 -2.90 -8.45
CA ALA A 256 -22.76 -3.42 -9.68
C ALA A 256 -24.27 -3.14 -9.81
N CYS A 257 -24.95 -2.90 -8.70
CA CYS A 257 -26.40 -2.70 -8.65
C CYS A 257 -26.79 -1.38 -7.96
N SER A 258 -25.93 -0.36 -8.05
CA SER A 258 -26.31 0.99 -7.64
C SER A 258 -27.24 1.64 -8.68
N GLU A 259 -28.05 2.59 -8.23
CA GLU A 259 -28.93 3.42 -9.08
C GLU A 259 -28.21 4.11 -10.28
N TYR A 260 -26.88 4.05 -10.31
CA TYR A 260 -26.02 4.62 -11.37
C TYR A 260 -25.73 3.66 -12.55
N ARG A 261 -26.15 2.40 -12.47
CA ARG A 261 -26.06 1.42 -13.56
C ARG A 261 -27.38 0.66 -13.72
N PRO A 262 -28.37 1.23 -14.42
CA PRO A 262 -29.68 0.59 -14.61
C PRO A 262 -29.62 -0.69 -15.47
N ASP A 263 -28.53 -0.94 -16.18
CA ASP A 263 -28.22 -2.13 -16.97
C ASP A 263 -27.38 -3.17 -16.20
N CYS A 264 -27.21 -2.97 -14.92
CA CYS A 264 -26.46 -3.86 -14.05
C CYS A 264 -27.12 -5.24 -13.94
N THR A 265 -26.50 -6.24 -14.53
CA THR A 265 -26.68 -7.61 -14.07
C THR A 265 -26.00 -7.77 -12.72
N ILE A 266 -26.69 -8.35 -11.74
CA ILE A 266 -26.13 -8.66 -10.41
C ILE A 266 -24.74 -9.28 -10.59
N GLY A 267 -23.69 -8.51 -10.25
CA GLY A 267 -22.31 -8.97 -10.43
C GLY A 267 -22.03 -10.22 -9.57
N PRO A 268 -21.07 -11.03 -9.94
CA PRO A 268 -20.76 -12.28 -9.23
C PRO A 268 -20.46 -12.09 -7.74
N LEU A 269 -20.06 -10.88 -7.32
CA LEU A 269 -19.76 -10.53 -5.91
C LEU A 269 -20.96 -9.98 -5.14
N ALA A 270 -22.14 -9.86 -5.77
CA ALA A 270 -23.35 -9.35 -5.11
C ALA A 270 -23.69 -10.03 -3.77
N PRO A 271 -23.46 -11.36 -3.58
CA PRO A 271 -23.72 -12.01 -2.30
C PRO A 271 -22.88 -11.46 -1.13
N LEU A 272 -21.79 -10.74 -1.41
CA LEU A 272 -20.91 -10.15 -0.40
C LEU A 272 -21.32 -8.73 0.00
N ASP A 273 -22.32 -8.13 -0.69
CA ASP A 273 -22.72 -6.75 -0.44
C ASP A 273 -23.13 -6.51 1.03
N GLY A 274 -22.59 -5.44 1.61
CA GLY A 274 -22.81 -5.05 3.01
C GLY A 274 -22.15 -5.94 4.05
N GLN A 275 -21.48 -7.04 3.65
CA GLN A 275 -20.87 -7.97 4.60
C GLN A 275 -19.60 -7.41 5.24
N ASP A 276 -19.37 -7.83 6.51
CA ASP A 276 -18.10 -7.65 7.21
C ASP A 276 -17.06 -8.64 6.67
N MET A 277 -15.95 -8.12 6.17
CA MET A 277 -14.87 -8.88 5.55
C MET A 277 -13.66 -9.09 6.47
N ARG A 278 -13.70 -8.60 7.73
CA ARG A 278 -12.58 -8.72 8.67
C ARG A 278 -12.06 -10.15 8.84
N ARG A 279 -12.95 -11.14 8.82
CA ARG A 279 -12.62 -12.56 8.96
C ARG A 279 -12.60 -13.31 7.63
N ALA A 280 -12.82 -12.60 6.52
CA ALA A 280 -12.67 -13.23 5.20
C ALA A 280 -11.22 -13.63 4.98
N ASP A 281 -11.02 -14.71 4.23
CA ASP A 281 -9.66 -15.17 3.92
C ASP A 281 -9.01 -14.22 2.91
N VAL A 282 -7.86 -13.63 3.26
CA VAL A 282 -7.13 -12.66 2.43
C VAL A 282 -6.19 -13.32 1.42
N SER A 283 -6.03 -14.65 1.46
CA SER A 283 -5.13 -15.40 0.55
C SER A 283 -5.44 -15.17 -0.92
N TRP A 284 -6.70 -14.83 -1.23
CA TRP A 284 -7.11 -14.49 -2.60
C TRP A 284 -6.34 -13.32 -3.20
N THR A 285 -5.70 -12.49 -2.40
CA THR A 285 -4.87 -11.38 -2.86
C THR A 285 -3.39 -11.74 -2.95
N GLY A 286 -2.94 -12.73 -2.19
CA GLY A 286 -1.57 -13.24 -2.15
C GLY A 286 -0.51 -12.13 -2.13
N ALA A 287 0.58 -12.33 -2.86
CA ALA A 287 1.66 -11.36 -3.01
C ALA A 287 1.26 -10.09 -3.80
N ALA A 288 0.03 -10.02 -4.31
CA ALA A 288 -0.54 -8.85 -4.97
C ALA A 288 -1.27 -7.90 -4.00
N GLY A 289 -1.66 -8.37 -2.78
CA GLY A 289 -2.52 -7.54 -1.93
C GLY A 289 -2.68 -7.97 -0.47
N GLY A 290 -2.00 -9.02 0.00
CA GLY A 290 -2.31 -9.69 1.27
C GLY A 290 -1.67 -9.09 2.53
N ILE A 291 -1.00 -7.95 2.47
CA ILE A 291 -0.44 -7.32 3.68
C ILE A 291 -1.55 -6.61 4.46
N VAL A 292 -1.55 -6.85 5.78
CA VAL A 292 -2.33 -6.11 6.77
C VAL A 292 -1.38 -5.21 7.54
N SER A 293 -1.74 -3.92 7.72
CA SER A 293 -0.83 -2.94 8.31
C SER A 293 -1.58 -1.75 8.94
N THR A 294 -0.81 -0.78 9.41
CA THR A 294 -1.27 0.54 9.85
C THR A 294 -0.72 1.63 8.93
N PRO A 295 -1.35 2.81 8.84
CA PRO A 295 -0.78 3.95 8.11
C PRO A 295 0.61 4.36 8.61
N ARG A 296 0.89 4.22 9.92
CA ARG A 296 2.23 4.48 10.48
C ARG A 296 3.29 3.55 9.89
N ASP A 297 3.02 2.25 9.84
CA ASP A 297 3.98 1.29 9.28
C ASP A 297 4.08 1.42 7.76
N LEU A 298 2.97 1.76 7.09
CA LEU A 298 2.99 2.08 5.66
C LEU A 298 3.86 3.31 5.38
N ALA A 299 3.81 4.35 6.20
CA ALA A 299 4.69 5.50 6.09
C ALA A 299 6.18 5.14 6.36
N ARG A 300 6.46 4.25 7.33
CA ARG A 300 7.82 3.70 7.54
C ARG A 300 8.33 2.96 6.30
N TRP A 301 7.47 2.18 5.65
CA TRP A 301 7.78 1.54 4.39
C TRP A 301 8.16 2.58 3.33
N VAL A 302 7.35 3.62 3.15
CA VAL A 302 7.57 4.69 2.16
C VAL A 302 8.88 5.42 2.45
N ARG A 303 9.13 5.81 3.70
CA ARG A 303 10.42 6.40 4.10
C ARG A 303 11.60 5.44 3.85
N GLY A 304 11.40 4.16 4.15
CA GLY A 304 12.44 3.14 3.96
C GLY A 304 12.80 2.91 2.49
N ILE A 305 11.81 2.82 1.59
CA ILE A 305 12.07 2.55 0.19
C ILE A 305 12.70 3.76 -0.52
N PHE A 306 12.15 4.96 -0.33
CA PHE A 306 12.67 6.17 -0.97
C PHE A 306 13.95 6.70 -0.32
N GLY A 307 14.16 6.43 0.97
CA GLY A 307 15.41 6.72 1.70
C GLY A 307 16.53 5.71 1.50
N GLY A 308 16.33 4.67 0.68
CA GLY A 308 17.37 3.69 0.35
C GLY A 308 17.65 2.63 1.42
N ALA A 309 16.83 2.55 2.48
CA ALA A 309 16.99 1.54 3.54
C ALA A 309 16.49 0.14 3.13
N VAL A 310 15.67 0.04 2.08
CA VAL A 310 15.08 -1.23 1.63
C VAL A 310 15.90 -1.87 0.53
N VAL A 311 16.23 -1.14 -0.52
CA VAL A 311 17.01 -1.63 -1.67
C VAL A 311 18.19 -0.69 -1.95
N PRO A 312 19.29 -1.20 -2.55
CA PRO A 312 20.40 -0.35 -2.96
C PRO A 312 19.98 0.72 -3.99
N PRO A 313 20.74 1.81 -4.15
CA PRO A 313 20.40 2.91 -5.07
C PRO A 313 20.16 2.47 -6.53
N ALA A 314 20.92 1.49 -7.03
CA ALA A 314 20.74 0.97 -8.38
C ALA A 314 19.36 0.28 -8.54
N GLN A 315 18.94 -0.52 -7.59
CA GLN A 315 17.65 -1.19 -7.59
C GLN A 315 16.49 -0.20 -7.37
N LEU A 316 16.69 0.82 -6.54
CA LEU A 316 15.71 1.89 -6.40
C LEU A 316 15.53 2.65 -7.72
N ALA A 317 16.62 2.93 -8.43
CA ALA A 317 16.57 3.54 -9.75
C ALA A 317 15.78 2.68 -10.75
N GLN A 318 15.98 1.35 -10.76
CA GLN A 318 15.17 0.42 -11.56
C GLN A 318 13.69 0.45 -11.15
N MET A 319 13.41 0.45 -9.83
CA MET A 319 12.04 0.48 -9.32
C MET A 319 11.27 1.73 -9.76
N LYS A 320 11.98 2.83 -9.97
CA LYS A 320 11.44 4.12 -10.41
C LYS A 320 11.37 4.30 -11.93
N GLN A 321 11.82 3.32 -12.73
CA GLN A 321 11.66 3.35 -14.19
C GLN A 321 10.18 3.21 -14.56
N LEU A 322 9.62 4.25 -15.16
CA LEU A 322 8.20 4.33 -15.44
C LEU A 322 7.86 3.86 -16.85
N VAL A 323 6.68 3.26 -16.95
CA VAL A 323 5.92 3.19 -18.19
C VAL A 323 4.66 4.04 -18.06
N SER A 324 4.21 4.65 -19.14
CA SER A 324 2.94 5.36 -19.19
C SER A 324 1.78 4.38 -18.97
N THR A 325 0.87 4.69 -18.07
CA THR A 325 -0.33 3.87 -17.86
C THR A 325 -1.30 3.96 -19.05
N LYS A 326 -1.15 4.98 -19.90
CA LYS A 326 -1.95 5.17 -21.11
C LYS A 326 -1.45 4.32 -22.29
N THR A 327 -0.13 4.17 -22.44
CA THR A 327 0.48 3.55 -23.62
C THR A 327 1.31 2.30 -23.33
N GLY A 328 1.75 2.09 -22.10
CA GLY A 328 2.73 1.07 -21.73
C GLY A 328 4.16 1.34 -22.19
N LYS A 329 4.41 2.47 -22.84
CA LYS A 329 5.77 2.84 -23.31
C LYS A 329 6.57 3.47 -22.17
N PRO A 330 7.91 3.30 -22.16
CA PRO A 330 8.77 3.95 -21.18
C PRO A 330 8.62 5.48 -21.23
N ILE A 331 8.57 6.10 -20.05
CA ILE A 331 8.56 7.55 -19.84
C ILE A 331 9.56 7.91 -18.74
N SER A 332 10.14 9.11 -18.82
CA SER A 332 11.07 9.60 -17.79
C SER A 332 10.33 10.09 -16.54
N HIS A 333 9.16 10.67 -16.70
CA HIS A 333 8.29 11.19 -15.65
C HIS A 333 6.89 11.45 -16.19
N VAL A 334 5.93 11.60 -15.31
CA VAL A 334 4.56 12.00 -15.64
C VAL A 334 4.47 13.50 -15.93
N THR A 335 3.51 13.90 -16.78
CA THR A 335 3.24 15.27 -17.19
C THR A 335 1.72 15.53 -17.13
N PRO A 336 1.24 16.78 -17.27
CA PRO A 336 -0.20 17.03 -17.40
C PRO A 336 -0.87 16.25 -18.54
N ASP A 337 -0.15 16.03 -19.68
CA ASP A 337 -0.69 15.33 -20.84
C ASP A 337 -0.65 13.80 -20.71
N ASP A 338 0.27 13.28 -19.89
CA ASP A 338 0.41 11.88 -19.53
C ASP A 338 0.57 11.74 -18.00
N PRO A 339 -0.54 11.89 -17.25
CA PRO A 339 -0.49 12.09 -15.80
C PRO A 339 -0.26 10.82 -14.99
N GLY A 340 -0.26 9.64 -15.63
CA GLY A 340 -0.10 8.35 -14.96
C GLY A 340 1.11 7.57 -15.41
N GLY A 341 2.00 7.24 -14.49
CA GLY A 341 3.16 6.38 -14.72
C GLY A 341 3.22 5.23 -13.72
N PHE A 342 3.71 4.07 -14.15
CA PHE A 342 3.87 2.90 -13.31
C PHE A 342 5.29 2.35 -13.42
N GLY A 343 5.95 2.25 -12.28
CA GLY A 343 7.27 1.64 -12.15
C GLY A 343 7.18 0.17 -11.76
N LEU A 344 8.15 -0.33 -11.01
CA LEU A 344 8.11 -1.70 -10.52
C LEU A 344 7.34 -1.73 -9.18
N GLY A 345 6.02 -1.77 -9.25
CA GLY A 345 5.13 -1.81 -8.07
C GLY A 345 4.94 -0.47 -7.36
N LEU A 346 5.31 0.62 -7.99
CA LEU A 346 5.07 1.99 -7.53
C LEU A 346 4.43 2.78 -8.66
N ALA A 347 3.49 3.66 -8.32
CA ALA A 347 2.89 4.58 -9.28
C ALA A 347 3.42 6.00 -9.07
N GLN A 348 3.53 6.74 -10.16
CA GLN A 348 3.73 8.19 -10.12
C GLN A 348 2.53 8.86 -10.79
N ALA A 349 2.00 9.90 -10.18
CA ALA A 349 0.94 10.71 -10.78
C ALA A 349 1.38 12.18 -10.87
N TYR A 350 0.84 12.87 -11.87
CA TYR A 350 0.82 14.33 -11.90
C TYR A 350 -0.52 14.82 -11.36
N HIS A 351 -0.47 15.58 -10.28
CA HIS A 351 -1.63 16.21 -9.70
C HIS A 351 -1.53 17.74 -9.85
N PRO A 352 -2.57 18.46 -10.30
CA PRO A 352 -2.48 19.91 -10.58
C PRO A 352 -2.00 20.76 -9.42
N ARG A 353 -2.35 20.41 -8.19
CA ARG A 353 -1.96 21.14 -6.96
C ARG A 353 -0.72 20.57 -6.28
N LEU A 354 -0.54 19.22 -6.33
CA LEU A 354 0.54 18.54 -5.60
C LEU A 354 1.79 18.32 -6.47
N GLY A 355 1.72 18.61 -7.75
CA GLY A 355 2.77 18.30 -8.70
C GLY A 355 2.95 16.79 -8.93
N ARG A 356 4.19 16.33 -9.03
CA ARG A 356 4.52 14.91 -9.21
C ARG A 356 4.61 14.22 -7.87
N ILE A 357 3.74 13.23 -7.66
CA ILE A 357 3.69 12.42 -6.44
C ILE A 357 3.98 10.96 -6.76
N TRP A 358 4.70 10.29 -5.88
CA TRP A 358 4.75 8.83 -5.85
C TRP A 358 3.65 8.35 -4.91
N PHE A 359 2.86 7.39 -5.36
CA PHE A 359 1.75 6.89 -4.57
C PHE A 359 1.46 5.43 -4.88
N TYR A 360 0.67 4.84 -4.06
CA TYR A 360 -0.08 3.64 -4.40
C TYR A 360 -1.38 3.61 -3.59
N GLU A 361 -2.43 3.18 -4.27
CA GLU A 361 -3.70 2.86 -3.64
C GLU A 361 -3.92 1.36 -3.70
N GLY A 362 -4.34 0.79 -2.58
CA GLY A 362 -4.72 -0.59 -2.48
C GLY A 362 -6.15 -0.73 -2.03
N VAL A 363 -6.90 -1.57 -2.73
CA VAL A 363 -8.29 -1.89 -2.43
C VAL A 363 -8.43 -3.39 -2.27
N THR A 364 -9.21 -3.80 -1.28
CA THR A 364 -9.71 -5.16 -1.08
C THR A 364 -11.23 -5.14 -0.92
N LEU A 365 -11.84 -6.28 -0.65
CA LEU A 365 -13.31 -6.33 -0.51
C LEU A 365 -13.86 -5.63 0.76
N GLY A 366 -13.03 -4.96 1.53
CA GLY A 366 -13.52 -4.27 2.73
C GLY A 366 -12.63 -3.14 3.19
N TYR A 367 -11.55 -2.86 2.47
CA TYR A 367 -10.57 -1.88 2.90
C TYR A 367 -9.96 -1.12 1.74
N ARG A 368 -9.51 0.11 2.02
CA ARG A 368 -8.67 0.92 1.15
C ARG A 368 -7.49 1.44 1.94
N GLY A 369 -6.32 1.39 1.33
CA GLY A 369 -5.11 1.98 1.88
C GLY A 369 -4.38 2.77 0.81
N VAL A 370 -3.96 3.98 1.11
CA VAL A 370 -3.21 4.81 0.19
C VAL A 370 -2.01 5.42 0.89
N PHE A 371 -0.89 5.50 0.19
CA PHE A 371 0.18 6.41 0.56
C PHE A 371 0.48 7.38 -0.58
N ALA A 372 0.97 8.56 -0.21
CA ALA A 372 1.62 9.49 -1.12
C ALA A 372 2.96 9.93 -0.54
N TRP A 373 4.00 9.96 -1.38
CA TRP A 373 5.24 10.63 -1.10
C TRP A 373 5.43 11.81 -2.06
N LEU A 374 5.59 12.98 -1.47
CA LEU A 374 5.79 14.25 -2.14
C LEU A 374 7.26 14.64 -1.99
N PRO A 375 8.12 14.36 -3.00
CA PRO A 375 9.56 14.58 -2.88
C PRO A 375 9.97 16.03 -2.66
N HIS A 376 9.19 16.96 -3.19
CA HIS A 376 9.46 18.40 -3.07
C HIS A 376 9.36 18.88 -1.62
N ASP A 377 8.38 18.34 -0.89
CA ASP A 377 8.08 18.76 0.49
C ASP A 377 8.68 17.79 1.53
N ASP A 378 9.36 16.74 1.08
CA ASP A 378 9.78 15.60 1.89
C ASP A 378 8.64 15.07 2.78
N LEU A 379 7.44 14.99 2.22
CA LEU A 379 6.21 14.65 2.94
C LEU A 379 5.72 13.27 2.56
N VAL A 380 5.40 12.45 3.58
CA VAL A 380 4.67 11.20 3.43
C VAL A 380 3.31 11.32 4.10
N LEU A 381 2.28 11.01 3.34
CA LEU A 381 0.91 10.82 3.82
C LEU A 381 0.53 9.36 3.66
N ALA A 382 -0.11 8.78 4.66
CA ALA A 382 -0.68 7.44 4.58
C ALA A 382 -2.06 7.42 5.24
N VAL A 383 -3.05 6.84 4.56
CA VAL A 383 -4.45 6.76 5.02
C VAL A 383 -4.97 5.35 4.82
N ALA A 384 -5.78 4.88 5.77
CA ALA A 384 -6.53 3.64 5.65
C ALA A 384 -8.00 3.84 6.05
N LEU A 385 -8.90 3.22 5.27
CA LEU A 385 -10.35 3.26 5.41
C LEU A 385 -10.89 1.83 5.41
N ASN A 386 -11.97 1.59 6.13
CA ASN A 386 -12.53 0.26 6.34
C ASN A 386 -13.76 -0.06 5.47
N SER A 387 -13.70 0.34 4.22
CA SER A 387 -14.70 -0.07 3.22
C SER A 387 -14.13 -0.09 1.81
N GLN A 388 -14.75 -0.89 0.94
CA GLN A 388 -14.74 -0.69 -0.50
C GLN A 388 -16.10 -0.09 -0.88
N PRO A 389 -16.14 1.19 -1.33
CA PRO A 389 -17.39 1.85 -1.68
C PRO A 389 -17.91 1.43 -3.05
N PRO A 390 -19.15 1.79 -3.42
CA PRO A 390 -19.64 1.69 -4.78
C PRO A 390 -18.78 2.46 -5.79
N ASP A 391 -18.79 2.03 -7.05
CA ASP A 391 -18.10 2.70 -8.15
C ASP A 391 -18.46 4.20 -8.22
N GLY A 392 -17.43 5.04 -8.39
CA GLY A 392 -17.58 6.49 -8.44
C GLY A 392 -17.81 7.17 -7.09
N GLN A 393 -17.91 6.41 -5.98
CA GLN A 393 -18.06 6.98 -4.64
C GLN A 393 -16.73 7.09 -3.89
N ASP A 394 -15.66 6.51 -4.38
CA ASP A 394 -14.35 6.63 -3.73
C ASP A 394 -13.80 8.05 -3.83
N GLN A 395 -13.51 8.64 -2.69
CA GLN A 395 -12.95 9.98 -2.57
C GLN A 395 -11.70 10.02 -1.69
N ILE A 396 -11.01 8.88 -1.51
CA ILE A 396 -9.79 8.82 -0.69
C ILE A 396 -8.71 9.79 -1.19
N GLY A 397 -8.64 10.01 -2.52
CA GLY A 397 -7.75 11.00 -3.12
C GLY A 397 -8.04 12.43 -2.66
N ALA A 398 -9.33 12.80 -2.53
CA ALA A 398 -9.73 14.11 -2.00
C ALA A 398 -9.32 14.28 -0.53
N LEU A 399 -9.46 13.21 0.29
CA LEU A 399 -8.96 13.23 1.66
C LEU A 399 -7.44 13.44 1.72
N MET A 400 -6.68 12.80 0.82
CA MET A 400 -5.23 12.99 0.73
C MET A 400 -4.86 14.43 0.39
N GLU A 401 -5.63 15.08 -0.50
CA GLU A 401 -5.44 16.49 -0.85
C GLU A 401 -5.79 17.43 0.32
N GLU A 402 -6.89 17.17 1.05
CA GLU A 402 -7.26 17.93 2.25
C GLU A 402 -6.15 17.88 3.30
N LEU A 403 -5.64 16.68 3.61
CA LEU A 403 -4.54 16.50 4.56
C LEU A 403 -3.26 17.22 4.11
N TYR A 404 -2.94 17.17 2.80
CA TYR A 404 -1.80 17.91 2.26
C TYR A 404 -1.94 19.41 2.48
N ILE A 405 -3.09 19.99 2.14
CA ILE A 405 -3.36 21.42 2.32
C ILE A 405 -3.19 21.83 3.79
N THR A 406 -3.68 21.01 4.71
CA THR A 406 -3.54 21.25 6.15
C THR A 406 -2.08 21.22 6.63
N VAL A 407 -1.24 20.39 6.01
CA VAL A 407 0.20 20.32 6.35
C VAL A 407 0.98 21.47 5.73
N ALA A 408 0.65 21.85 4.48
CA ALA A 408 1.38 22.86 3.71
C ALA A 408 1.00 24.30 4.06
N GLY A 409 -0.21 24.53 4.60
CA GLY A 409 -0.74 25.83 4.98
C GLY A 409 -0.67 26.10 6.44
#